data_b5ee1d1200010f36024f3db96f9155be
#
_entry.id   b5ee1d1200010f36024f3db96f9155be
#
_cell.length_a   1.000
_cell.length_b   1.000
_cell.length_c   1.000
_cell.angle_alpha   90.00
_cell.angle_beta   90.00
_cell.angle_gamma   90.00
#
_symmetry.space_group_name_H-M   'P 1'
#
loop_
_entity.id
_entity.type
_entity.pdbx_description
1 polymer ?
#
loop_
_entity_poly.entity_id
_entity_poly.type
_entity_poly.pdbx_seq_one_letter_code
_entity_poly.pdbx_strand_id
1 'polypeptide(L)'
;MSLEVRRSGIQGQGVFADRRIRKGKCIIEYTGELISHEEADAQCADDDPSREHHTFLFAVDDEVCIDASRGGNEARFINHSCDPNCEIVIEERRVFIHALRDIVRGEELVYDYWYTTDESYTMADLRRIYPCRCEATKCRGTLARPPRRPRPKVKRP
;
A
#
# COMPACT_ATOMS: atom_id res chain seq x y z
N MET A 1 6.42 -16.28 -12.92
CA MET A 1 7.17 -16.13 -11.65
C MET A 1 6.24 -16.57 -10.55
N SER A 2 6.62 -17.54 -9.76
CA SER A 2 5.78 -17.93 -8.64
C SER A 2 6.16 -17.14 -7.38
N LEU A 3 5.15 -16.78 -6.61
CA LEU A 3 5.26 -16.08 -5.35
C LEU A 3 4.65 -16.95 -4.26
N GLU A 4 5.16 -16.84 -3.06
CA GLU A 4 4.68 -17.61 -1.92
C GLU A 4 3.86 -16.72 -1.00
N VAL A 5 2.61 -17.10 -0.76
CA VAL A 5 1.74 -16.44 0.24
C VAL A 5 1.83 -17.24 1.53
N ARG A 6 2.24 -16.59 2.61
CA ARG A 6 2.34 -17.19 3.93
C ARG A 6 2.17 -16.15 5.03
N ARG A 7 2.09 -16.59 6.28
CA ARG A 7 1.96 -15.66 7.41
C ARG A 7 3.12 -14.68 7.47
N SER A 8 2.78 -13.39 7.62
CA SER A 8 3.73 -12.28 7.72
C SER A 8 4.03 -11.92 9.17
N GLY A 9 5.26 -11.50 9.45
CA GLY A 9 5.62 -10.85 10.71
C GLY A 9 5.12 -9.40 10.82
N ILE A 10 4.71 -8.79 9.70
CA ILE A 10 4.20 -7.40 9.67
C ILE A 10 2.72 -7.40 10.03
N GLN A 11 1.90 -8.07 9.23
CA GLN A 11 0.47 -8.19 9.46
C GLN A 11 -0.13 -9.32 8.63
N GLY A 12 -0.96 -10.16 9.23
CA GLY A 12 -1.72 -11.21 8.56
C GLY A 12 -0.89 -12.07 7.63
N GLN A 13 -1.30 -12.17 6.37
CA GLN A 13 -0.52 -12.84 5.31
C GLN A 13 0.38 -11.84 4.59
N GLY A 14 1.44 -12.34 4.01
CA GLY A 14 2.35 -11.59 3.16
C GLY A 14 2.72 -12.39 1.92
N VAL A 15 3.40 -11.74 0.99
CA VAL A 15 3.89 -12.34 -0.25
C VAL A 15 5.41 -12.36 -0.22
N PHE A 16 5.99 -13.52 -0.50
CA PHE A 16 7.42 -13.76 -0.39
C PHE A 16 7.99 -14.19 -1.74
N ALA A 17 9.22 -13.75 -2.02
CA ALA A 17 9.92 -14.14 -3.23
C ALA A 17 10.35 -15.61 -3.14
N ASP A 18 9.95 -16.45 -4.10
CA ASP A 18 10.39 -17.85 -4.20
C ASP A 18 11.79 -18.00 -4.82
N ARG A 19 12.29 -16.94 -5.42
CA ARG A 19 13.63 -16.83 -6.03
C ARG A 19 14.14 -15.39 -5.98
N ARG A 20 15.39 -15.19 -6.36
CA ARG A 20 15.93 -13.83 -6.52
C ARG A 20 15.19 -13.07 -7.62
N ILE A 21 14.83 -11.83 -7.32
CA ILE A 21 14.21 -10.88 -8.25
C ILE A 21 15.17 -9.70 -8.43
N ARG A 22 15.50 -9.38 -9.68
CA ARG A 22 16.40 -8.25 -9.98
C ARG A 22 15.66 -6.93 -9.93
N LYS A 23 16.36 -5.87 -9.53
CA LYS A 23 15.88 -4.49 -9.59
C LYS A 23 15.27 -4.18 -10.96
N GLY A 24 14.11 -3.48 -10.95
CA GLY A 24 13.38 -3.06 -12.15
C GLY A 24 12.48 -4.13 -12.77
N LYS A 25 12.52 -5.37 -12.26
CA LYS A 25 11.65 -6.45 -12.76
C LYS A 25 10.19 -6.18 -12.39
N CYS A 26 9.30 -6.25 -13.37
CA CYS A 26 7.86 -6.33 -13.10
C CYS A 26 7.56 -7.69 -12.46
N ILE A 27 7.00 -7.67 -11.25
CA ILE A 27 6.78 -8.88 -10.45
C ILE A 27 5.39 -9.41 -10.69
N ILE A 28 4.37 -8.57 -10.51
CA ILE A 28 2.96 -8.97 -10.58
C ILE A 28 2.09 -7.73 -10.85
N GLU A 29 0.95 -7.93 -11.48
CA GLU A 29 -0.11 -6.93 -11.58
C GLU A 29 -1.04 -7.05 -10.36
N TYR A 30 -1.43 -5.92 -9.79
CA TYR A 30 -2.46 -5.87 -8.76
C TYR A 30 -3.83 -5.90 -9.45
N THR A 31 -4.48 -7.05 -9.44
CA THR A 31 -5.74 -7.27 -10.15
C THR A 31 -6.95 -7.14 -9.22
N GLY A 32 -8.11 -6.86 -9.81
CA GLY A 32 -9.38 -6.77 -9.13
C GLY A 32 -10.42 -6.05 -10.00
N GLU A 33 -11.60 -5.88 -9.46
CA GLU A 33 -12.68 -5.14 -10.12
C GLU A 33 -12.45 -3.64 -9.99
N LEU A 34 -12.60 -2.89 -11.10
CA LEU A 34 -12.59 -1.43 -11.05
C LEU A 34 -13.94 -0.94 -10.53
N ILE A 35 -13.90 -0.16 -9.46
CA ILE A 35 -15.06 0.47 -8.84
C ILE A 35 -14.83 1.98 -8.66
N SER A 36 -15.89 2.75 -8.50
CA SER A 36 -15.79 4.17 -8.17
C SER A 36 -15.36 4.39 -6.72
N HIS A 37 -14.83 5.58 -6.40
CA HIS A 37 -14.56 5.96 -5.01
C HIS A 37 -15.81 5.97 -4.15
N GLU A 38 -16.96 6.33 -4.72
CA GLU A 38 -18.26 6.30 -4.02
C GLU A 38 -18.64 4.88 -3.62
N GLU A 39 -18.47 3.90 -4.52
CA GLU A 39 -18.70 2.48 -4.21
C GLU A 39 -17.72 1.96 -3.15
N ALA A 40 -16.46 2.37 -3.23
CA ALA A 40 -15.43 2.01 -2.24
C ALA A 40 -15.77 2.57 -0.85
N ASP A 41 -16.19 3.83 -0.77
CA ASP A 41 -16.60 4.47 0.49
C ASP A 41 -17.85 3.82 1.09
N ALA A 42 -18.82 3.44 0.26
CA ALA A 42 -20.02 2.72 0.70
C ALA A 42 -19.68 1.35 1.31
N GLN A 43 -18.71 0.62 0.74
CA GLN A 43 -18.23 -0.65 1.29
C GLN A 43 -17.52 -0.46 2.63
N CYS A 44 -16.71 0.58 2.79
CA CYS A 44 -16.02 0.89 4.04
C CYS A 44 -16.96 1.33 5.16
N ALA A 45 -18.10 1.96 4.83
CA ALA A 45 -19.10 2.41 5.80
C ALA A 45 -19.79 1.25 6.54
N ASP A 46 -19.88 0.08 5.90
CA ASP A 46 -20.48 -1.14 6.48
C ASP A 46 -19.47 -1.98 7.28
N ASP A 47 -18.20 -1.56 7.33
CA ASP A 47 -17.16 -2.30 8.04
C ASP A 47 -17.31 -2.15 9.57
N ASP A 48 -17.48 -3.27 10.24
CA ASP A 48 -17.43 -3.37 11.70
C ASP A 48 -16.03 -2.97 12.21
N PRO A 49 -15.93 -1.92 13.05
CA PRO A 49 -14.64 -1.48 13.58
C PRO A 49 -13.89 -2.53 14.40
N SER A 50 -14.54 -3.65 14.75
CA SER A 50 -13.90 -4.80 15.42
C SER A 50 -13.22 -5.77 14.45
N ARG A 51 -13.45 -5.66 13.15
CA ARG A 51 -12.78 -6.48 12.14
C ARG A 51 -11.44 -5.86 11.77
N GLU A 52 -10.39 -6.67 11.72
CA GLU A 52 -9.11 -6.26 11.14
C GLU A 52 -9.37 -5.77 9.71
N HIS A 53 -9.13 -4.47 9.49
CA HIS A 53 -9.38 -3.83 8.20
C HIS A 53 -8.37 -4.32 7.17
N HIS A 54 -8.66 -5.44 6.52
CA HIS A 54 -8.04 -5.80 5.27
C HIS A 54 -8.88 -5.23 4.13
N THR A 55 -8.77 -3.93 3.91
CA THR A 55 -9.32 -3.33 2.70
C THR A 55 -8.40 -3.70 1.54
N PHE A 56 -8.84 -4.63 0.69
CA PHE A 56 -8.17 -4.94 -0.57
C PHE A 56 -8.51 -3.90 -1.64
N LEU A 57 -8.60 -2.64 -1.23
CA LEU A 57 -8.89 -1.50 -2.11
C LEU A 57 -7.60 -0.76 -2.44
N PHE A 58 -7.38 -0.53 -3.73
CA PHE A 58 -6.25 0.24 -4.22
C PHE A 58 -6.76 1.45 -5.01
N ALA A 59 -6.47 2.66 -4.54
CA ALA A 59 -6.82 3.89 -5.25
C ALA A 59 -5.92 4.06 -6.49
N VAL A 60 -6.49 3.99 -7.68
CA VAL A 60 -5.76 4.08 -8.96
C VAL A 60 -5.58 5.53 -9.38
N ASP A 61 -6.67 6.27 -9.40
CA ASP A 61 -6.74 7.70 -9.74
C ASP A 61 -7.87 8.39 -8.97
N ASP A 62 -8.21 9.63 -9.35
CA ASP A 62 -9.26 10.41 -8.69
C ASP A 62 -10.68 9.86 -8.93
N GLU A 63 -10.86 8.93 -9.85
CA GLU A 63 -12.16 8.40 -10.25
C GLU A 63 -12.39 6.95 -9.80
N VAL A 64 -11.36 6.12 -9.84
CA VAL A 64 -11.51 4.67 -9.65
C VAL A 64 -10.52 4.07 -8.65
N CYS A 65 -11.00 3.00 -8.01
CA CYS A 65 -10.22 2.08 -7.19
C CYS A 65 -10.27 0.68 -7.79
N ILE A 66 -9.29 -0.16 -7.43
CA ILE A 66 -9.35 -1.60 -7.64
C ILE A 66 -9.83 -2.26 -6.35
N ASP A 67 -10.88 -3.06 -6.43
CA ASP A 67 -11.34 -3.95 -5.36
C ASP A 67 -10.81 -5.36 -5.61
N ALA A 68 -9.73 -5.72 -4.94
CA ALA A 68 -9.08 -7.03 -5.09
C ALA A 68 -9.79 -8.15 -4.31
N SER A 69 -10.86 -7.86 -3.58
CA SER A 69 -11.72 -8.89 -3.00
C SER A 69 -12.55 -9.61 -4.08
N ARG A 70 -12.66 -8.99 -5.27
CA ARG A 70 -13.35 -9.51 -6.45
C ARG A 70 -12.39 -9.61 -7.62
N GLY A 71 -12.04 -10.83 -8.02
CA GLY A 71 -11.12 -11.06 -9.14
C GLY A 71 -9.68 -10.69 -8.85
N GLY A 72 -9.31 -10.52 -7.58
CA GLY A 72 -7.95 -10.24 -7.15
C GLY A 72 -7.04 -11.47 -7.19
N ASN A 73 -5.75 -11.21 -7.12
CA ASN A 73 -4.71 -12.21 -7.03
C ASN A 73 -3.91 -12.06 -5.73
N GLU A 74 -2.80 -12.79 -5.61
CA GLU A 74 -1.94 -12.75 -4.42
C GLU A 74 -1.31 -11.39 -4.15
N ALA A 75 -1.25 -10.46 -5.10
CA ALA A 75 -0.75 -9.10 -4.89
C ALA A 75 -1.49 -8.35 -3.77
N ARG A 76 -2.75 -8.68 -3.53
CA ARG A 76 -3.56 -8.10 -2.44
C ARG A 76 -2.98 -8.34 -1.05
N PHE A 77 -2.16 -9.36 -0.87
CA PHE A 77 -1.53 -9.70 0.41
C PHE A 77 -0.16 -9.03 0.60
N ILE A 78 0.33 -8.26 -0.36
CA ILE A 78 1.59 -7.53 -0.19
C ILE A 78 1.40 -6.46 0.89
N ASN A 79 2.22 -6.52 1.92
CA ASN A 79 2.17 -5.61 3.05
C ASN A 79 2.88 -4.28 2.76
N HIS A 80 2.63 -3.32 3.64
CA HIS A 80 3.30 -2.02 3.64
C HIS A 80 4.64 -2.06 4.34
N SER A 81 5.60 -1.29 3.83
CA SER A 81 6.78 -0.87 4.58
C SER A 81 7.14 0.59 4.28
N CYS A 82 7.63 1.28 5.30
CA CYS A 82 8.22 2.62 5.14
C CYS A 82 9.60 2.59 4.49
N ASP A 83 10.20 1.40 4.39
CA ASP A 83 11.45 1.12 3.65
C ASP A 83 11.21 -0.02 2.66
N PRO A 84 10.52 0.25 1.54
CA PRO A 84 10.01 -0.78 0.64
C PRO A 84 11.09 -1.37 -0.27
N ASN A 85 10.86 -2.61 -0.73
CA ASN A 85 11.63 -3.25 -1.77
C ASN A 85 10.90 -3.31 -3.12
N CYS A 86 9.65 -2.88 -3.15
CA CYS A 86 8.83 -2.77 -4.34
C CYS A 86 8.30 -1.35 -4.52
N GLU A 87 7.98 -1.01 -5.77
CA GLU A 87 7.31 0.23 -6.16
C GLU A 87 6.09 -0.06 -7.02
N ILE A 88 5.18 0.89 -7.05
CA ILE A 88 3.96 0.83 -7.85
C ILE A 88 4.15 1.62 -9.14
N VAL A 89 3.79 1.00 -10.25
CA VAL A 89 3.73 1.64 -11.59
C VAL A 89 2.31 1.53 -12.10
N ILE A 90 1.68 2.64 -12.42
CA ILE A 90 0.30 2.70 -12.94
C ILE A 90 0.35 3.08 -14.41
N GLU A 91 -0.21 2.22 -15.25
CA GLU A 91 -0.33 2.43 -16.70
C GLU A 91 -1.76 2.09 -17.15
N GLU A 92 -2.44 3.05 -17.75
CA GLU A 92 -3.81 2.87 -18.29
C GLU A 92 -4.79 2.24 -17.25
N ARG A 93 -4.77 2.73 -16.03
CA ARG A 93 -5.56 2.22 -14.88
C ARG A 93 -5.24 0.77 -14.48
N ARG A 94 -4.12 0.25 -14.93
CA ARG A 94 -3.56 -1.03 -14.47
C ARG A 94 -2.41 -0.75 -13.51
N VAL A 95 -2.35 -1.53 -12.46
CA VAL A 95 -1.36 -1.36 -11.38
C VAL A 95 -0.37 -2.50 -11.40
N PHE A 96 0.90 -2.18 -11.56
CA PHE A 96 2.00 -3.15 -11.60
C PHE A 96 2.95 -2.94 -10.43
N ILE A 97 3.44 -4.03 -9.88
CA ILE A 97 4.40 -4.03 -8.78
C ILE A 97 5.76 -4.42 -9.33
N HIS A 98 6.72 -3.51 -9.20
CA HIS A 98 8.09 -3.67 -9.69
C HIS A 98 9.08 -3.75 -8.53
N ALA A 99 10.17 -4.48 -8.73
CA ALA A 99 11.28 -4.51 -7.78
C ALA A 99 12.03 -3.17 -7.78
N LEU A 100 12.06 -2.50 -6.63
CA LEU A 100 12.77 -1.23 -6.43
C LEU A 100 14.29 -1.45 -6.27
N ARG A 101 14.66 -2.61 -5.77
CA ARG A 101 16.03 -3.11 -5.62
C ARG A 101 16.08 -4.61 -5.88
N ASP A 102 17.26 -5.21 -5.83
CA ASP A 102 17.38 -6.66 -5.84
C ASP A 102 16.71 -7.24 -4.58
N ILE A 103 15.90 -8.28 -4.77
CA ILE A 103 15.18 -8.98 -3.71
C ILE A 103 15.68 -10.41 -3.66
N VAL A 104 16.07 -10.89 -2.49
CA VAL A 104 16.58 -12.25 -2.33
C VAL A 104 15.44 -13.25 -2.10
N ARG A 105 15.70 -14.52 -2.37
CA ARG A 105 14.74 -15.59 -2.09
C ARG A 105 14.35 -15.59 -0.61
N GLY A 106 13.06 -15.72 -0.33
CA GLY A 106 12.50 -15.76 1.01
C GLY A 106 12.20 -14.37 1.61
N GLU A 107 12.59 -13.30 0.93
CA GLU A 107 12.32 -11.94 1.36
C GLU A 107 10.84 -11.59 1.12
N GLU A 108 10.19 -10.92 2.08
CA GLU A 108 8.83 -10.43 1.93
C GLU A 108 8.79 -9.24 0.97
N LEU A 109 7.85 -9.27 0.03
CA LEU A 109 7.57 -8.15 -0.85
C LEU A 109 6.76 -7.10 -0.10
N VAL A 110 7.20 -5.87 -0.14
CA VAL A 110 6.55 -4.74 0.53
C VAL A 110 6.63 -3.49 -0.34
N TYR A 111 5.59 -2.67 -0.31
CA TYR A 111 5.60 -1.34 -0.92
C TYR A 111 5.03 -0.30 0.03
N ASP A 112 5.30 0.96 -0.22
CA ASP A 112 4.73 2.05 0.56
C ASP A 112 3.30 2.31 0.10
N TYR A 113 2.32 2.10 0.98
CA TYR A 113 0.90 2.31 0.67
C TYR A 113 0.57 3.76 0.42
N TRP A 114 1.27 4.67 1.10
CA TRP A 114 1.15 6.11 0.89
C TRP A 114 -0.29 6.60 0.91
N TYR A 115 -1.07 6.18 1.90
CA TYR A 115 -2.47 6.57 2.03
C TYR A 115 -2.62 8.08 2.05
N THR A 116 -3.44 8.61 1.14
CA THR A 116 -3.80 10.03 1.11
C THR A 116 -4.96 10.25 2.07
N THR A 117 -4.80 11.19 2.99
CA THR A 117 -5.79 11.55 3.99
C THR A 117 -6.09 13.03 3.93
N ASP A 118 -7.11 13.46 4.69
CA ASP A 118 -7.42 14.87 4.86
C ASP A 118 -6.21 15.64 5.43
N GLU A 119 -5.92 16.81 4.89
CA GLU A 119 -4.79 17.67 5.30
C GLU A 119 -4.93 18.20 6.74
N SER A 120 -6.11 18.06 7.35
CA SER A 120 -6.37 18.46 8.74
C SER A 120 -5.71 17.55 9.78
N TYR A 121 -5.31 16.32 9.42
CA TYR A 121 -4.69 15.37 10.33
C TYR A 121 -3.24 15.73 10.64
N THR A 122 -2.88 15.68 11.93
CA THR A 122 -1.48 15.76 12.38
C THR A 122 -0.79 14.40 12.24
N MET A 123 0.55 14.37 12.34
CA MET A 123 1.30 13.11 12.38
C MET A 123 0.86 12.21 13.54
N ALA A 124 0.52 12.79 14.70
CA ALA A 124 0.02 12.04 15.86
C ALA A 124 -1.33 11.36 15.52
N ASP A 125 -2.22 12.06 14.84
CA ASP A 125 -3.50 11.50 14.37
C ASP A 125 -3.28 10.37 13.39
N LEU A 126 -2.41 10.55 12.41
CA LEU A 126 -2.11 9.53 11.40
C LEU A 126 -1.50 8.27 12.02
N ARG A 127 -0.61 8.40 12.99
CA ARG A 127 -0.04 7.26 13.72
C ARG A 127 -1.08 6.50 14.55
N ARG A 128 -2.07 7.20 15.05
CA ARG A 128 -3.16 6.61 15.82
C ARG A 128 -4.19 5.91 14.95
N ILE A 129 -4.56 6.53 13.82
CA ILE A 129 -5.63 6.04 12.92
C ILE A 129 -5.09 4.97 11.95
N TYR A 130 -3.89 5.19 11.43
CA TYR A 130 -3.23 4.31 10.46
C TYR A 130 -1.86 3.85 10.95
N PRO A 131 -1.79 3.06 12.02
CA PRO A 131 -0.51 2.63 12.60
C PRO A 131 0.27 1.73 11.64
N CYS A 132 1.59 1.92 11.57
CA CYS A 132 2.49 1.08 10.81
C CYS A 132 3.23 0.09 11.71
N ARG A 133 3.35 -1.15 11.26
CA ARG A 133 4.03 -2.26 11.95
C ARG A 133 5.19 -2.84 11.13
N CYS A 134 5.75 -2.07 10.19
CA CYS A 134 6.79 -2.59 9.30
C CYS A 134 8.13 -2.86 9.97
N GLU A 135 8.35 -2.35 11.19
CA GLU A 135 9.60 -2.49 11.98
C GLU A 135 10.88 -2.01 11.26
N ALA A 136 10.74 -1.25 10.18
CA ALA A 136 11.89 -0.67 9.50
C ALA A 136 12.57 0.40 10.37
N THR A 137 13.89 0.52 10.26
CA THR A 137 14.66 1.55 10.98
C THR A 137 14.15 2.96 10.71
N LYS A 138 13.70 3.21 9.47
CA LYS A 138 13.13 4.49 9.02
C LYS A 138 11.60 4.54 9.10
N CYS A 139 10.97 3.69 9.91
CA CYS A 139 9.52 3.65 10.04
C CYS A 139 8.98 5.02 10.52
N ARG A 140 8.06 5.59 9.77
CA ARG A 140 7.40 6.85 10.16
C ARG A 140 6.22 6.66 11.13
N GLY A 141 5.86 5.40 11.44
CA GLY A 141 4.81 5.04 12.40
C GLY A 141 3.40 5.03 11.81
N THR A 142 3.22 5.33 10.53
CA THR A 142 1.93 5.35 9.85
C THR A 142 2.02 4.86 8.42
N LEU A 143 0.94 4.23 7.94
CA LEU A 143 0.75 3.86 6.52
C LEU A 143 0.47 5.08 5.65
N ALA A 144 0.05 6.19 6.26
CA ALA A 144 -0.38 7.38 5.55
C ALA A 144 0.79 8.24 5.09
N ARG A 145 0.53 8.97 4.02
CA ARG A 145 1.42 10.04 3.56
C ARG A 145 1.52 11.12 4.62
N PRO A 146 2.74 11.61 4.99
CA PRO A 146 2.87 12.75 5.89
C PRO A 146 2.15 13.99 5.35
N PRO A 147 1.54 14.81 6.23
CA PRO A 147 0.93 16.05 5.80
C PRO A 147 1.99 16.96 5.16
N ARG A 148 1.62 17.65 4.10
CA ARG A 148 2.51 18.63 3.48
C ARG A 148 2.86 19.70 4.49
N ARG A 149 4.14 19.95 4.72
CA ARG A 149 4.56 21.11 5.52
C ARG A 149 4.03 22.37 4.83
N PRO A 150 3.36 23.30 5.55
CA PRO A 150 2.99 24.57 4.97
C PRO A 150 4.25 25.25 4.46
N ARG A 151 4.22 25.70 3.21
CA ARG A 151 5.34 26.48 2.67
C ARG A 151 5.53 27.72 3.55
N PRO A 152 6.76 28.04 3.98
CA PRO A 152 7.01 29.28 4.70
C PRO A 152 6.45 30.43 3.87
N LYS A 153 5.62 31.27 4.49
CA LYS A 153 5.17 32.49 3.83
C LYS A 153 6.40 33.35 3.58
N VAL A 154 6.83 33.43 2.33
CA VAL A 154 7.87 34.38 1.92
C VAL A 154 7.27 35.79 2.11
N LYS A 155 7.74 36.50 3.13
CA LYS A 155 7.45 37.94 3.23
C LYS A 155 8.06 38.58 1.99
N ARG A 156 7.22 39.03 1.08
CA ARG A 156 7.68 39.92 0.01
C ARG A 156 8.16 41.24 0.65
N PRO A 157 9.32 41.76 0.20
CA PRO A 157 9.81 43.03 0.70
C PRO A 157 8.86 44.17 0.36
#